data_e818a1982550848638172a3ae952d6cc
#
_entry.id   e818a1982550848638172a3ae952d6cc
#
_cell.length_a   1.000
_cell.length_b   1.000
_cell.length_c   1.000
_cell.angle_alpha   90.00
_cell.angle_beta   90.00
_cell.angle_gamma   90.00
#
_symmetry.space_group_name_H-M   'P 1'
#
loop_
_entity.id
_entity.type
_entity.pdbx_description
1 polymer ?
#
loop_
_entity_poly.entity_id
_entity_poly.type
_entity_poly.pdbx_seq_one_letter_code
_entity_poly.pdbx_strand_id
1 'polypeptide(L)'
;MANIGENIGGGILFYSGATYGLVAATKDIHIAVDWGLYGTEVGTGTAIGTGQANTTAIITAFTGYTAAKACDDLVLSGQSDWYLPSKYELDQLYASGRSYLTGLDIYNNYWTSSQSTLHTAHIQYFLNGTKSSLGKKNQAYKVRPIRTL
;
A
#
# COMPACT_ATOMS: atom_id res chain seq x y z
N MET A 1 -17.38 -6.77 -17.72
CA MET A 1 -16.06 -6.88 -17.08
C MET A 1 -15.48 -5.49 -16.89
N ALA A 2 -14.98 -5.20 -15.72
CA ALA A 2 -14.41 -3.87 -15.42
C ALA A 2 -13.03 -3.71 -16.09
N ASN A 3 -12.71 -2.49 -16.48
CA ASN A 3 -11.44 -2.14 -17.12
C ASN A 3 -10.52 -1.39 -16.16
N ILE A 4 -9.23 -1.52 -16.37
CA ILE A 4 -8.24 -0.74 -15.63
C ILE A 4 -8.59 0.75 -15.77
N GLY A 5 -8.60 1.47 -14.65
CA GLY A 5 -8.96 2.88 -14.58
C GLY A 5 -10.43 3.13 -14.23
N GLU A 6 -11.29 2.13 -14.24
CA GLU A 6 -12.68 2.31 -13.82
C GLU A 6 -12.78 2.56 -12.32
N ASN A 7 -13.72 3.44 -11.96
CA ASN A 7 -14.10 3.65 -10.57
C ASN A 7 -15.11 2.56 -10.18
N ILE A 8 -14.66 1.60 -9.41
CA ILE A 8 -15.46 0.45 -8.99
C ILE A 8 -15.02 0.00 -7.61
N GLY A 9 -15.94 -0.52 -6.82
CA GLY A 9 -15.62 -1.05 -5.49
C GLY A 9 -15.06 0.00 -4.53
N GLY A 10 -15.39 1.26 -4.75
CA GLY A 10 -14.96 2.38 -3.91
C GLY A 10 -13.60 2.97 -4.24
N GLY A 11 -12.98 2.52 -5.32
CA GLY A 11 -11.67 3.02 -5.76
C GLY A 11 -11.44 2.85 -7.25
N ILE A 12 -10.20 2.98 -7.67
CA ILE A 12 -9.81 2.87 -9.08
C ILE A 12 -9.19 1.50 -9.33
N LEU A 13 -9.74 0.74 -10.25
CA LEU A 13 -9.22 -0.58 -10.62
C LEU A 13 -7.84 -0.44 -11.27
N PHE A 14 -6.84 -1.09 -10.72
CA PHE A 14 -5.49 -1.09 -11.28
C PHE A 14 -4.93 -2.49 -11.57
N TYR A 15 -5.59 -3.53 -11.13
CA TYR A 15 -5.19 -4.92 -11.39
C TYR A 15 -6.44 -5.78 -11.57
N SER A 16 -6.43 -6.62 -12.59
CA SER A 16 -7.49 -7.57 -12.86
C SER A 16 -6.85 -8.94 -13.09
N GLY A 17 -6.87 -9.76 -12.04
CA GLY A 17 -6.37 -11.13 -12.10
C GLY A 17 -7.46 -12.12 -12.51
N ALA A 18 -7.10 -13.41 -12.51
CA ALA A 18 -8.02 -14.48 -12.91
C ALA A 18 -9.21 -14.62 -11.95
N THR A 19 -9.03 -14.33 -10.67
CA THR A 19 -10.03 -14.58 -9.61
C THR A 19 -10.43 -13.35 -8.83
N TYR A 20 -9.67 -12.26 -8.91
CA TYR A 20 -9.97 -11.02 -8.15
C TYR A 20 -9.33 -9.82 -8.84
N GLY A 21 -9.79 -8.64 -8.45
CA GLY A 21 -9.20 -7.38 -8.83
C GLY A 21 -8.65 -6.63 -7.62
N LEU A 22 -7.83 -5.61 -7.88
CA LEU A 22 -7.35 -4.67 -6.86
C LEU A 22 -7.73 -3.25 -7.25
N VAL A 23 -8.26 -2.53 -6.28
CA VAL A 23 -8.61 -1.12 -6.45
C VAL A 23 -7.80 -0.26 -5.48
N ALA A 24 -7.39 0.91 -5.94
CA ALA A 24 -6.68 1.89 -5.13
C ALA A 24 -7.65 2.94 -4.59
N ALA A 25 -7.41 3.37 -3.36
CA ALA A 25 -8.13 4.51 -2.80
C ALA A 25 -7.94 5.74 -3.69
N THR A 26 -8.94 6.61 -3.72
CA THR A 26 -8.93 7.81 -4.55
C THR A 26 -8.10 8.94 -3.96
N LYS A 27 -7.52 8.73 -2.79
CA LYS A 27 -6.64 9.69 -2.12
C LYS A 27 -5.59 8.96 -1.28
N ASP A 28 -4.46 9.63 -1.02
CA ASP A 28 -3.48 9.18 -0.04
C ASP A 28 -4.04 9.31 1.38
N ILE A 29 -3.46 8.58 2.33
CA ILE A 29 -3.56 8.96 3.73
C ILE A 29 -3.00 10.39 3.86
N HIS A 30 -3.71 11.26 4.55
CA HIS A 30 -3.50 12.71 4.51
C HIS A 30 -2.15 13.17 5.10
N ILE A 31 -1.44 12.31 5.84
CA ILE A 31 -0.10 12.57 6.37
C ILE A 31 0.85 11.46 5.96
N ALA A 32 2.14 11.75 5.93
CA ALA A 32 3.17 10.73 5.86
C ALA A 32 3.25 10.01 7.21
N VAL A 33 3.50 8.71 7.19
CA VAL A 33 3.39 7.84 8.37
C VAL A 33 4.61 6.93 8.44
N ASP A 34 5.05 6.61 9.67
CA ASP A 34 6.07 5.61 9.92
C ASP A 34 5.55 4.22 9.57
N TRP A 35 6.44 3.35 9.09
CA TRP A 35 6.11 1.93 8.93
C TRP A 35 5.89 1.26 10.29
N GLY A 36 6.64 1.71 11.31
CA GLY A 36 6.61 1.16 12.67
C GLY A 36 7.50 -0.08 12.80
N LEU A 37 7.53 -0.65 14.01
CA LEU A 37 8.26 -1.91 14.28
C LEU A 37 9.75 -1.85 13.93
N TYR A 38 10.37 -0.69 14.09
CA TYR A 38 11.81 -0.53 13.88
C TYR A 38 12.57 -1.45 14.84
N GLY A 39 13.37 -2.37 14.29
CA GLY A 39 14.12 -3.36 15.06
C GLY A 39 13.34 -4.64 15.36
N THR A 40 12.12 -4.80 14.86
CA THR A 40 11.29 -6.00 15.08
C THR A 40 10.99 -6.68 13.76
N GLU A 41 11.12 -8.00 13.72
CA GLU A 41 10.78 -8.78 12.53
C GLU A 41 9.27 -9.03 12.46
N VAL A 42 8.72 -8.87 11.25
CA VAL A 42 7.34 -9.21 10.94
C VAL A 42 7.34 -10.10 9.70
N GLY A 43 6.67 -11.23 9.77
CA GLY A 43 6.54 -12.12 8.62
C GLY A 43 5.64 -11.51 7.56
N THR A 44 6.22 -11.06 6.44
CA THR A 44 5.49 -10.47 5.33
C THR A 44 5.94 -11.08 4.01
N GLY A 45 5.05 -10.99 3.00
CA GLY A 45 5.36 -11.39 1.63
C GLY A 45 5.49 -10.19 0.70
N THR A 46 6.01 -10.43 -0.49
CA THR A 46 6.18 -9.38 -1.53
C THR A 46 5.23 -9.53 -2.70
N ALA A 47 4.66 -10.72 -2.90
CA ALA A 47 3.85 -11.05 -4.08
C ALA A 47 2.51 -10.29 -4.10
N ILE A 48 1.93 -10.19 -5.30
CA ILE A 48 0.55 -9.76 -5.47
C ILE A 48 -0.35 -10.74 -4.70
N GLY A 49 -1.27 -10.20 -3.91
CA GLY A 49 -2.15 -10.98 -3.05
C GLY A 49 -1.71 -11.07 -1.60
N THR A 50 -0.53 -10.55 -1.23
CA THR A 50 -0.01 -10.66 0.15
C THR A 50 -0.27 -9.42 1.03
N GLY A 51 -0.70 -8.31 0.45
CA GLY A 51 -0.81 -7.03 1.20
C GLY A 51 -1.78 -7.07 2.37
N GLN A 52 -2.92 -7.74 2.22
CA GLN A 52 -3.90 -7.86 3.30
C GLN A 52 -3.33 -8.63 4.49
N ALA A 53 -2.69 -9.77 4.24
CA ALA A 53 -2.07 -10.58 5.29
C ALA A 53 -0.89 -9.85 5.94
N ASN A 54 -0.10 -9.14 5.14
CA ASN A 54 0.99 -8.30 5.64
C ASN A 54 0.46 -7.23 6.61
N THR A 55 -0.59 -6.53 6.21
CA THR A 55 -1.23 -5.49 7.04
C THR A 55 -1.71 -6.08 8.36
N THR A 56 -2.38 -7.21 8.32
CA THR A 56 -2.84 -7.92 9.52
C THR A 56 -1.67 -8.30 10.44
N ALA A 57 -0.58 -8.81 9.87
CA ALA A 57 0.61 -9.18 10.64
C ALA A 57 1.23 -7.97 11.35
N ILE A 58 1.31 -6.83 10.66
CA ILE A 58 1.87 -5.60 11.22
C ILE A 58 1.02 -5.10 12.39
N ILE A 59 -0.30 -4.99 12.22
CA ILE A 59 -1.19 -4.49 13.29
C ILE A 59 -1.31 -5.47 14.45
N THR A 60 -1.16 -6.76 14.22
CA THR A 60 -1.11 -7.76 15.29
C THR A 60 0.15 -7.63 16.12
N ALA A 61 1.29 -7.35 15.48
CA ALA A 61 2.57 -7.19 16.15
C ALA A 61 2.67 -5.87 16.93
N PHE A 62 1.97 -4.83 16.51
CA PHE A 62 1.99 -3.52 17.15
C PHE A 62 0.67 -2.78 16.95
N THR A 63 0.02 -2.41 18.04
CA THR A 63 -1.30 -1.78 18.01
C THR A 63 -1.26 -0.27 17.84
N GLY A 64 -0.07 0.34 17.84
CA GLY A 64 0.08 1.78 17.63
C GLY A 64 -0.16 2.19 16.17
N TYR A 65 -0.16 3.50 15.93
CA TYR A 65 -0.42 4.06 14.61
C TYR A 65 0.79 3.85 13.69
N THR A 66 0.58 3.14 12.60
CA THR A 66 1.59 2.81 11.58
C THR A 66 0.97 3.02 10.20
N ALA A 67 1.77 2.90 9.15
CA ALA A 67 1.27 2.93 7.78
C ALA A 67 0.17 1.88 7.55
N ALA A 68 0.37 0.65 8.05
CA ALA A 68 -0.62 -0.42 7.95
C ALA A 68 -1.89 -0.08 8.73
N LYS A 69 -1.74 0.44 9.95
CA LYS A 69 -2.89 0.82 10.79
C LYS A 69 -3.70 1.95 10.16
N ALA A 70 -3.04 2.91 9.53
CA ALA A 70 -3.70 3.99 8.82
C ALA A 70 -4.61 3.47 7.70
N CYS A 71 -4.18 2.44 6.98
CA CYS A 71 -4.99 1.79 5.96
C CYS A 71 -6.15 1.02 6.59
N ASP A 72 -5.88 0.24 7.64
CA ASP A 72 -6.88 -0.58 8.31
C ASP A 72 -8.00 0.28 8.92
N ASP A 73 -7.66 1.44 9.44
CA ASP A 73 -8.63 2.37 10.04
C ASP A 73 -9.44 3.16 9.01
N LEU A 74 -9.03 3.17 7.75
CA LEU A 74 -9.66 3.99 6.73
C LEU A 74 -11.06 3.48 6.40
N VAL A 75 -12.03 4.40 6.46
CA VAL A 75 -13.36 4.20 5.87
C VAL A 75 -13.49 5.20 4.73
N LEU A 76 -13.63 4.70 3.53
CA LEU A 76 -13.72 5.53 2.33
C LEU A 76 -14.67 4.89 1.33
N SER A 77 -15.58 5.69 0.76
CA SER A 77 -16.57 5.24 -0.22
C SER A 77 -17.39 4.04 0.28
N GLY A 78 -17.71 4.00 1.57
CA GLY A 78 -18.47 2.92 2.20
C GLY A 78 -17.68 1.64 2.44
N GLN A 79 -16.38 1.62 2.17
CA GLN A 79 -15.53 0.44 2.36
C GLN A 79 -14.61 0.63 3.55
N SER A 80 -14.35 -0.44 4.30
CA SER A 80 -13.53 -0.44 5.52
C SER A 80 -12.48 -1.55 5.52
N ASP A 81 -12.22 -2.18 4.39
CA ASP A 81 -11.26 -3.29 4.23
C ASP A 81 -10.01 -2.87 3.46
N TRP A 82 -9.62 -1.61 3.59
CA TRP A 82 -8.40 -1.08 2.98
C TRP A 82 -7.16 -1.64 3.68
N TYR A 83 -6.08 -1.83 2.91
CA TYR A 83 -4.82 -2.32 3.45
C TYR A 83 -3.62 -1.69 2.72
N LEU A 84 -2.45 -1.86 3.31
CA LEU A 84 -1.19 -1.37 2.75
C LEU A 84 -0.72 -2.35 1.66
N PRO A 85 -0.50 -1.89 0.43
CA PRO A 85 -0.10 -2.79 -0.66
C PRO A 85 1.25 -3.44 -0.41
N SER A 86 1.41 -4.69 -0.83
CA SER A 86 2.71 -5.36 -0.86
C SER A 86 3.61 -4.72 -1.93
N LYS A 87 4.89 -5.13 -1.94
CA LYS A 87 5.87 -4.62 -2.90
C LYS A 87 5.36 -4.68 -4.34
N TYR A 88 4.87 -5.84 -4.78
CA TYR A 88 4.45 -6.00 -6.17
C TYR A 88 3.04 -5.52 -6.44
N GLU A 89 2.20 -5.40 -5.43
CA GLU A 89 0.91 -4.71 -5.57
C GLU A 89 1.11 -3.22 -5.81
N LEU A 90 2.02 -2.58 -5.08
CA LEU A 90 2.33 -1.17 -5.30
C LEU A 90 3.01 -0.94 -6.65
N ASP A 91 3.90 -1.86 -7.05
CA ASP A 91 4.54 -1.79 -8.37
C ASP A 91 3.50 -1.91 -9.50
N GLN A 92 2.50 -2.77 -9.34
CA GLN A 92 1.40 -2.89 -10.28
C GLN A 92 0.57 -1.60 -10.32
N LEU A 93 0.33 -0.97 -9.17
CA LEU A 93 -0.34 0.32 -9.10
C LEU A 93 0.44 1.40 -9.86
N TYR A 94 1.75 1.44 -9.67
CA TYR A 94 2.61 2.34 -10.42
C TYR A 94 2.51 2.10 -11.93
N ALA A 95 2.64 0.84 -12.36
CA ALA A 95 2.70 0.49 -13.77
C ALA A 95 1.37 0.71 -14.49
N SER A 96 0.25 0.32 -13.88
CA SER A 96 -1.05 0.25 -14.56
C SER A 96 -2.05 1.29 -14.07
N GLY A 97 -1.89 1.80 -12.88
CA GLY A 97 -2.93 2.61 -12.22
C GLY A 97 -2.60 4.08 -12.05
N ARG A 98 -1.32 4.46 -12.00
CA ARG A 98 -0.94 5.82 -11.59
C ARG A 98 -1.55 6.93 -12.47
N SER A 99 -1.72 6.68 -13.76
CA SER A 99 -2.28 7.67 -14.68
C SER A 99 -3.78 7.92 -14.47
N TYR A 100 -4.45 7.05 -13.76
CA TYR A 100 -5.88 7.16 -13.45
C TYR A 100 -6.14 7.72 -12.05
N LEU A 101 -5.08 7.91 -11.25
CA LEU A 101 -5.20 8.39 -9.88
C LEU A 101 -4.92 9.88 -9.81
N THR A 102 -5.65 10.57 -8.94
CA THR A 102 -5.40 11.96 -8.59
C THR A 102 -4.76 12.05 -7.21
N GLY A 103 -4.09 13.17 -6.93
CA GLY A 103 -3.52 13.43 -5.61
C GLY A 103 -2.31 12.59 -5.25
N LEU A 104 -1.68 11.90 -6.22
CA LEU A 104 -0.42 11.22 -5.97
C LEU A 104 0.70 12.25 -5.80
N ASP A 105 1.51 12.04 -4.78
CA ASP A 105 2.72 12.85 -4.57
C ASP A 105 3.89 12.15 -5.27
N ILE A 106 4.07 12.48 -6.55
CA ILE A 106 5.08 11.81 -7.39
C ILE A 106 6.51 12.11 -6.97
N TYR A 107 6.73 13.13 -6.13
CA TYR A 107 8.06 13.48 -5.64
C TYR A 107 8.40 12.81 -4.31
N ASN A 108 7.59 11.84 -3.89
CA ASN A 108 7.80 11.13 -2.64
C ASN A 108 7.81 9.61 -2.82
N ASN A 109 8.38 8.94 -1.81
CA ASN A 109 8.30 7.49 -1.68
C ASN A 109 6.97 7.10 -1.05
N TYR A 110 6.46 5.95 -1.47
CA TYR A 110 5.30 5.30 -0.89
C TYR A 110 5.72 4.01 -0.19
N TRP A 111 5.16 3.80 1.00
CA TRP A 111 5.36 2.56 1.73
C TRP A 111 4.71 1.37 1.04
N THR A 112 5.37 0.21 1.13
CA THR A 112 4.70 -1.09 0.96
C THR A 112 4.56 -1.77 2.32
N SER A 113 3.75 -2.83 2.39
CA SER A 113 3.64 -3.66 3.59
C SER A 113 4.72 -4.73 3.68
N SER A 114 5.67 -4.74 2.77
CA SER A 114 6.70 -5.79 2.67
C SER A 114 7.96 -5.38 3.42
N GLN A 115 8.26 -6.09 4.51
CA GLN A 115 9.49 -5.89 5.25
C GLN A 115 10.70 -6.35 4.43
N SER A 116 11.80 -5.63 4.55
CA SER A 116 13.09 -6.00 3.97
C SER A 116 14.04 -6.54 5.04
N THR A 117 14.25 -5.78 6.11
CA THR A 117 15.08 -6.17 7.27
C THR A 117 14.33 -5.78 8.55
N LEU A 118 14.96 -6.03 9.70
CA LEU A 118 14.42 -5.58 11.00
C LEU A 118 14.16 -4.07 11.01
N HIS A 119 14.96 -3.30 10.27
CA HIS A 119 14.95 -1.84 10.33
C HIS A 119 14.40 -1.18 9.07
N THR A 120 14.17 -1.94 8.01
CA THR A 120 13.77 -1.39 6.70
C THR A 120 12.60 -2.16 6.11
N ALA A 121 11.83 -1.45 5.28
CA ALA A 121 10.77 -2.04 4.46
C ALA A 121 10.88 -1.51 3.02
N HIS A 122 10.23 -2.18 2.10
CA HIS A 122 10.24 -1.79 0.69
C HIS A 122 9.43 -0.52 0.49
N ILE A 123 9.97 0.40 -0.31
CA ILE A 123 9.33 1.64 -0.76
C ILE A 123 9.44 1.75 -2.27
N GLN A 124 8.63 2.62 -2.85
CA GLN A 124 8.69 2.94 -4.28
C GLN A 124 8.55 4.43 -4.50
N TYR A 125 9.45 4.98 -5.33
CA TYR A 125 9.45 6.39 -5.68
C TYR A 125 8.56 6.61 -6.92
N PHE A 126 7.51 7.42 -6.77
CA PHE A 126 6.49 7.52 -7.81
C PHE A 126 6.82 8.46 -8.95
N LEU A 127 7.92 9.22 -8.88
CA LEU A 127 8.36 10.02 -10.03
C LEU A 127 8.80 9.11 -11.20
N ASN A 128 9.52 8.03 -10.89
CA ASN A 128 10.10 7.15 -11.91
C ASN A 128 9.91 5.66 -11.65
N GLY A 129 9.24 5.27 -10.57
CA GLY A 129 8.96 3.88 -10.24
C GLY A 129 10.11 3.13 -9.58
N THR A 130 11.19 3.79 -9.21
CA THR A 130 12.32 3.14 -8.55
C THR A 130 11.90 2.48 -7.25
N LYS A 131 12.14 1.17 -7.14
CA LYS A 131 11.91 0.39 -5.92
C LYS A 131 13.18 0.37 -5.08
N SER A 132 13.03 0.50 -3.76
CA SER A 132 14.14 0.40 -2.81
C SER A 132 13.75 -0.48 -1.64
N SER A 133 14.69 -1.28 -1.16
CA SER A 133 14.55 -2.10 0.05
C SER A 133 15.06 -1.38 1.31
N LEU A 134 15.40 -0.11 1.21
CA LEU A 134 16.13 0.64 2.23
C LEU A 134 15.27 1.69 2.94
N GLY A 135 13.95 1.64 2.79
CA GLY A 135 13.05 2.53 3.52
C GLY A 135 13.15 2.28 5.02
N LYS A 136 13.65 3.25 5.79
CA LYS A 136 13.80 3.08 7.24
C LYS A 136 12.43 3.16 7.91
N LYS A 137 12.10 2.13 8.69
CA LYS A 137 10.80 1.99 9.35
C LYS A 137 10.43 3.15 10.27
N ASN A 138 11.41 3.88 10.77
CA ASN A 138 11.20 5.05 11.63
C ASN A 138 11.19 6.37 10.88
N GLN A 139 11.11 6.34 9.53
CA GLN A 139 10.89 7.52 8.71
C GLN A 139 9.44 7.53 8.21
N ALA A 140 8.90 8.73 8.00
CA ALA A 140 7.55 8.89 7.50
C ALA A 140 7.58 8.99 5.97
N TYR A 141 6.80 8.12 5.31
CA TYR A 141 6.57 8.16 3.86
C TYR A 141 5.07 8.17 3.57
N LYS A 142 4.74 8.39 2.32
CA LYS A 142 3.33 8.44 1.87
C LYS A 142 2.71 7.05 1.82
N VAL A 143 1.39 7.02 1.88
CA VAL A 143 0.61 5.79 1.87
C VAL A 143 -0.58 5.96 0.94
N ARG A 144 -0.73 5.04 -0.02
CA ARG A 144 -1.94 4.92 -0.83
C ARG A 144 -2.57 3.56 -0.53
N PRO A 145 -3.69 3.52 0.21
CA PRO A 145 -4.38 2.26 0.51
C PRO A 145 -4.94 1.60 -0.73
N ILE A 146 -5.03 0.27 -0.69
CA ILE A 146 -5.71 -0.53 -1.71
C ILE A 146 -6.68 -1.49 -1.04
N ARG A 147 -7.58 -2.10 -1.83
CA ARG A 147 -8.45 -3.18 -1.35
C ARG A 147 -8.67 -4.19 -2.46
N THR A 148 -9.08 -5.39 -2.07
CA THR A 148 -9.47 -6.44 -2.99
C THR A 148 -10.92 -6.23 -3.42
N LEU A 149 -11.14 -6.30 -4.73
CA LEU A 149 -12.48 -6.16 -5.30
C LEU A 149 -13.22 -7.50 -5.24
#